data_af358fc4c18a04b258e6d43e65f8592d
#
_entry.id   af358fc4c18a04b258e6d43e65f8592d
#
_cell.length_a   1.000
_cell.length_b   1.000
_cell.length_c   1.000
_cell.angle_alpha   90.00
_cell.angle_beta   90.00
_cell.angle_gamma   90.00
#
_symmetry.space_group_name_H-M   'P 1'
#
loop_
_entity.id
_entity.type
_entity.pdbx_description
1 polymer ?
#
loop_
_entity_poly.entity_id
_entity_poly.type
_entity_poly.pdbx_seq_one_letter_code
_entity_poly.pdbx_strand_id
1 'polypeptide(L)'
;MDGKKGQTAMGTLIIFIALVLTAAVAAAVLISTISSLQSRALETGKATTQEVGTNLNVLEVYAEKDGTNNTVTEVTMMIRLAAGSEAVRFEDLLFTVGLRDTSSDYEFDAGNVSTTTFDIDYAINGANPVPGYLTKGDVVKVTLNAPRPVGEAENIRFGIIPKVGTPSYTETSTPDTIATQRVLIFP
;
A
#
# COMPACT_ATOMS: atom_id res chain seq x y z
N MET A 1 61.30 -9.02 -53.14
CA MET A 1 59.83 -8.77 -53.20
C MET A 1 59.07 -9.22 -51.90
N ASP A 2 59.69 -9.94 -50.98
CA ASP A 2 59.05 -10.55 -49.82
C ASP A 2 58.82 -9.60 -48.61
N GLY A 3 59.66 -8.55 -48.47
CA GLY A 3 59.52 -7.59 -47.36
C GLY A 3 58.21 -6.78 -47.35
N LYS A 4 57.68 -6.44 -48.54
CA LYS A 4 56.41 -5.71 -48.67
C LYS A 4 55.20 -6.57 -48.30
N LYS A 5 55.25 -7.86 -48.59
CA LYS A 5 54.18 -8.82 -48.24
C LYS A 5 54.11 -9.06 -46.71
N GLY A 6 55.29 -9.14 -46.05
CA GLY A 6 55.34 -9.29 -44.59
C GLY A 6 54.83 -8.06 -43.86
N GLN A 7 55.14 -6.86 -44.38
CA GLN A 7 54.67 -5.61 -43.78
C GLN A 7 53.14 -5.41 -43.89
N THR A 8 52.57 -5.82 -45.04
CA THR A 8 51.07 -5.81 -45.20
C THR A 8 50.43 -6.83 -44.31
N ALA A 9 50.97 -8.03 -44.12
CA ALA A 9 50.46 -9.06 -43.26
C ALA A 9 50.43 -8.62 -41.76
N MET A 10 51.51 -7.94 -41.29
CA MET A 10 51.60 -7.39 -39.96
C MET A 10 50.56 -6.28 -39.76
N GLY A 11 50.32 -5.39 -40.72
CA GLY A 11 49.32 -4.35 -40.66
C GLY A 11 47.90 -4.91 -40.56
N THR A 12 47.57 -5.93 -41.35
CA THR A 12 46.25 -6.58 -41.27
C THR A 12 46.03 -7.31 -39.94
N LEU A 13 47.07 -7.91 -39.36
CA LEU A 13 46.97 -8.54 -38.04
C LEU A 13 46.66 -7.54 -36.93
N ILE A 14 47.33 -6.37 -36.96
CA ILE A 14 47.09 -5.30 -35.97
C ILE A 14 45.65 -4.78 -36.06
N ILE A 15 45.14 -4.55 -37.29
CA ILE A 15 43.77 -4.11 -37.52
C ILE A 15 42.77 -5.16 -37.00
N PHE A 16 43.06 -6.44 -37.28
CA PHE A 16 42.19 -7.52 -36.80
C PHE A 16 42.11 -7.58 -35.26
N ILE A 17 43.27 -7.48 -34.59
CA ILE A 17 43.32 -7.44 -33.12
C ILE A 17 42.56 -6.23 -32.58
N ALA A 18 42.74 -5.06 -33.20
CA ALA A 18 42.03 -3.84 -32.80
C ALA A 18 40.49 -4.00 -32.94
N LEU A 19 40.03 -4.60 -34.03
CA LEU A 19 38.61 -4.89 -34.26
C LEU A 19 38.05 -5.86 -33.22
N VAL A 20 38.79 -6.93 -32.91
CA VAL A 20 38.35 -7.89 -31.87
C VAL A 20 38.27 -7.23 -30.49
N LEU A 21 39.26 -6.40 -30.15
CA LEU A 21 39.25 -5.68 -28.86
C LEU A 21 38.07 -4.70 -28.76
N THR A 22 37.83 -3.91 -29.82
CA THR A 22 36.69 -2.98 -29.83
C THR A 22 35.37 -3.72 -29.79
N ALA A 23 35.23 -4.84 -30.48
CA ALA A 23 34.04 -5.68 -30.43
C ALA A 23 33.81 -6.27 -29.02
N ALA A 24 34.88 -6.72 -28.36
CA ALA A 24 34.82 -7.26 -27.01
C ALA A 24 34.36 -6.20 -25.99
N VAL A 25 34.90 -4.97 -26.08
CA VAL A 25 34.48 -3.86 -25.21
C VAL A 25 33.01 -3.49 -25.47
N ALA A 26 32.60 -3.38 -26.72
CA ALA A 26 31.23 -3.08 -27.09
C ALA A 26 30.25 -4.17 -26.56
N ALA A 27 30.61 -5.44 -26.69
CA ALA A 27 29.82 -6.55 -26.16
C ALA A 27 29.71 -6.50 -24.62
N ALA A 28 30.79 -6.18 -23.91
CA ALA A 28 30.79 -6.06 -22.46
C ALA A 28 29.85 -4.93 -21.98
N VAL A 29 29.87 -3.77 -22.66
CA VAL A 29 28.99 -2.65 -22.36
C VAL A 29 27.52 -3.04 -22.62
N LEU A 30 27.24 -3.70 -23.75
CA LEU A 30 25.89 -4.16 -24.07
C LEU A 30 25.36 -5.16 -23.04
N ILE A 31 26.16 -6.13 -22.62
CA ILE A 31 25.77 -7.11 -21.61
C ILE A 31 25.48 -6.40 -20.26
N SER A 32 26.34 -5.46 -19.88
CA SER A 32 26.13 -4.69 -18.63
C SER A 32 24.85 -3.86 -18.68
N THR A 33 24.59 -3.18 -19.80
CA THR A 33 23.35 -2.38 -19.95
C THR A 33 22.10 -3.25 -19.99
N ILE A 34 22.14 -4.39 -20.67
CA ILE A 34 21.02 -5.35 -20.72
C ILE A 34 20.73 -5.89 -19.32
N SER A 35 21.75 -6.29 -18.55
CA SER A 35 21.57 -6.77 -17.18
C SER A 35 20.97 -5.71 -16.26
N SER A 36 21.40 -4.46 -16.39
CA SER A 36 20.83 -3.34 -15.63
C SER A 36 19.38 -3.07 -16.00
N LEU A 37 19.06 -3.09 -17.30
CA LEU A 37 17.68 -2.92 -17.78
C LEU A 37 16.78 -4.06 -17.33
N GLN A 38 17.27 -5.30 -17.39
CA GLN A 38 16.52 -6.46 -16.93
C GLN A 38 16.20 -6.38 -15.43
N SER A 39 17.18 -5.99 -14.62
CA SER A 39 16.96 -5.81 -13.16
C SER A 39 15.91 -4.75 -12.88
N ARG A 40 15.99 -3.60 -13.55
CA ARG A 40 15.00 -2.51 -13.42
C ARG A 40 13.61 -2.92 -13.91
N ALA A 41 13.53 -3.66 -15.02
CA ALA A 41 12.26 -4.16 -15.54
C ALA A 41 11.58 -5.13 -14.57
N LEU A 42 12.36 -6.03 -13.96
CA LEU A 42 11.85 -6.95 -12.93
C LEU A 42 11.38 -6.21 -11.67
N GLU A 43 12.13 -5.22 -11.21
CA GLU A 43 11.79 -4.39 -10.07
C GLU A 43 10.49 -3.61 -10.32
N THR A 44 10.42 -2.94 -11.47
CA THR A 44 9.20 -2.20 -11.87
C THR A 44 8.01 -3.14 -12.02
N GLY A 45 8.19 -4.30 -12.67
CA GLY A 45 7.12 -5.28 -12.81
C GLY A 45 6.62 -5.81 -11.46
N LYS A 46 7.52 -6.05 -10.52
CA LYS A 46 7.16 -6.47 -9.16
C LYS A 46 6.42 -5.36 -8.41
N ALA A 47 6.93 -4.13 -8.45
CA ALA A 47 6.26 -2.98 -7.83
C ALA A 47 4.86 -2.75 -8.40
N THR A 48 4.69 -2.80 -9.72
CA THR A 48 3.37 -2.65 -10.36
C THR A 48 2.41 -3.78 -9.96
N THR A 49 2.89 -5.02 -9.87
CA THR A 49 2.05 -6.14 -9.42
C THR A 49 1.61 -5.97 -7.98
N GLN A 50 2.47 -5.47 -7.10
CA GLN A 50 2.14 -5.17 -5.71
C GLN A 50 1.13 -4.02 -5.61
N GLU A 51 1.33 -2.96 -6.37
CA GLU A 51 0.45 -1.79 -6.38
C GLU A 51 -0.97 -2.11 -6.83
N VAL A 52 -1.12 -2.95 -7.87
CA VAL A 52 -2.45 -3.37 -8.35
C VAL A 52 -3.03 -4.51 -7.51
N GLY A 53 -2.19 -5.41 -7.00
CA GLY A 53 -2.61 -6.61 -6.30
C GLY A 53 -2.97 -6.38 -4.83
N THR A 54 -2.47 -5.32 -4.20
CA THR A 54 -2.74 -5.05 -2.78
C THR A 54 -4.02 -4.24 -2.61
N ASN A 55 -5.02 -4.83 -1.97
CA ASN A 55 -6.30 -4.21 -1.70
C ASN A 55 -6.80 -4.59 -0.30
N LEU A 56 -7.48 -3.65 0.34
CA LEU A 56 -8.06 -3.77 1.67
C LEU A 56 -9.58 -3.76 1.59
N ASN A 57 -10.21 -4.75 2.21
CA ASN A 57 -11.66 -4.85 2.28
C ASN A 57 -12.15 -4.46 3.67
N VAL A 58 -13.11 -3.55 3.70
CA VAL A 58 -13.89 -3.24 4.89
C VAL A 58 -14.96 -4.32 5.04
N LEU A 59 -15.02 -4.95 6.21
CA LEU A 59 -16.02 -5.96 6.54
C LEU A 59 -17.22 -5.37 7.22
N GLU A 60 -16.97 -4.53 8.22
CA GLU A 60 -17.99 -3.96 9.09
C GLU A 60 -17.49 -2.62 9.63
N VAL A 61 -18.38 -1.66 9.75
CA VAL A 61 -18.14 -0.40 10.45
C VAL A 61 -19.24 -0.19 11.48
N TYR A 62 -18.84 -0.03 12.72
CA TYR A 62 -19.76 0.33 13.79
C TYR A 62 -19.20 1.53 14.55
N ALA A 63 -20.09 2.22 15.20
CA ALA A 63 -19.74 3.39 15.96
C ALA A 63 -20.30 3.30 17.38
N GLU A 64 -19.63 3.97 18.32
CA GLU A 64 -20.06 4.03 19.70
C GLU A 64 -20.65 5.39 20.02
N LYS A 65 -21.80 5.35 20.72
CA LYS A 65 -22.56 6.52 21.12
C LYS A 65 -21.83 7.29 22.21
N ASP A 66 -21.81 8.62 22.10
CA ASP A 66 -21.28 9.51 23.11
C ASP A 66 -22.25 9.70 24.27
N GLY A 67 -22.13 8.86 25.29
CA GLY A 67 -22.89 8.97 26.54
C GLY A 67 -24.40 9.12 26.35
N THR A 68 -24.96 10.26 26.79
CA THR A 68 -26.39 10.58 26.69
C THR A 68 -26.79 11.30 25.40
N ASN A 69 -25.83 11.79 24.61
CA ASN A 69 -26.10 12.48 23.37
C ASN A 69 -26.44 11.47 22.27
N ASN A 70 -27.28 11.87 21.30
CA ASN A 70 -27.58 11.06 20.12
C ASN A 70 -26.52 11.29 19.02
N THR A 71 -25.23 11.30 19.39
CA THR A 71 -24.12 11.50 18.51
C THR A 71 -23.11 10.37 18.69
N VAL A 72 -22.33 10.13 17.67
CA VAL A 72 -21.26 9.15 17.63
C VAL A 72 -19.93 9.87 17.60
N THR A 73 -19.00 9.45 18.44
CA THR A 73 -17.66 10.03 18.52
C THR A 73 -16.57 9.03 18.16
N GLU A 74 -16.76 7.77 18.51
CA GLU A 74 -15.80 6.72 18.21
C GLU A 74 -16.33 5.82 17.11
N VAL A 75 -15.49 5.55 16.14
CA VAL A 75 -15.77 4.67 15.01
C VAL A 75 -14.78 3.52 15.01
N THR A 76 -15.30 2.31 14.93
CA THR A 76 -14.50 1.10 14.78
C THR A 76 -14.81 0.44 13.45
N MET A 77 -13.76 0.12 12.72
CA MET A 77 -13.81 -0.50 11.40
C MET A 77 -13.10 -1.83 11.41
N MET A 78 -13.75 -2.90 10.96
CA MET A 78 -13.11 -4.19 10.75
C MET A 78 -12.62 -4.28 9.31
N ILE A 79 -11.31 -4.52 9.16
CA ILE A 79 -10.67 -4.63 7.83
C ILE A 79 -9.90 -5.93 7.70
N ARG A 80 -9.74 -6.37 6.46
CA ARG A 80 -8.89 -7.49 6.09
C ARG A 80 -8.23 -7.26 4.74
N LEU A 81 -7.17 -8.01 4.46
CA LEU A 81 -6.59 -8.07 3.13
C LEU A 81 -7.50 -8.81 2.14
N ALA A 82 -7.58 -8.32 0.92
CA ALA A 82 -8.18 -9.05 -0.19
C ALA A 82 -7.33 -10.26 -0.58
N ALA A 83 -7.96 -11.22 -1.25
CA ALA A 83 -7.25 -12.41 -1.73
C ALA A 83 -6.20 -12.00 -2.78
N GLY A 84 -4.96 -12.45 -2.60
CA GLY A 84 -3.85 -12.09 -3.49
C GLY A 84 -3.03 -10.88 -3.06
N SER A 85 -3.48 -10.12 -2.06
CA SER A 85 -2.74 -9.00 -1.51
C SER A 85 -1.48 -9.44 -0.77
N GLU A 86 -0.45 -8.60 -0.80
CA GLU A 86 0.73 -8.75 0.07
C GLU A 86 0.46 -8.15 1.46
N ALA A 87 1.33 -8.49 2.43
CA ALA A 87 1.25 -7.95 3.78
C ALA A 87 1.49 -6.44 3.79
N VAL A 88 0.68 -5.70 4.54
CA VAL A 88 0.74 -4.24 4.65
C VAL A 88 1.13 -3.86 6.08
N ARG A 89 2.08 -2.93 6.24
CA ARG A 89 2.43 -2.37 7.55
C ARG A 89 1.37 -1.37 7.98
N PHE A 90 1.05 -1.35 9.26
CA PHE A 90 0.08 -0.37 9.79
C PHE A 90 0.59 1.07 9.69
N GLU A 91 1.89 1.28 9.84
CA GLU A 91 2.54 2.59 9.67
C GLU A 91 2.45 3.14 8.23
N ASP A 92 2.23 2.27 7.26
CA ASP A 92 2.10 2.61 5.84
C ASP A 92 0.61 2.75 5.40
N LEU A 93 -0.33 2.73 6.38
CA LEU A 93 -1.76 2.96 6.16
C LEU A 93 -2.14 4.36 6.60
N LEU A 94 -2.86 5.05 5.72
CA LEU A 94 -3.54 6.30 6.04
C LEU A 94 -5.05 6.05 5.99
N PHE A 95 -5.75 6.41 7.06
CA PHE A 95 -7.21 6.43 7.06
C PHE A 95 -7.69 7.86 6.89
N THR A 96 -8.73 8.04 6.10
CA THR A 96 -9.40 9.32 5.94
C THR A 96 -10.86 9.18 6.34
N VAL A 97 -11.36 10.12 7.13
CA VAL A 97 -12.78 10.21 7.47
C VAL A 97 -13.29 11.56 7.00
N GLY A 98 -14.17 11.51 6.02
CA GLY A 98 -14.84 12.69 5.48
C GLY A 98 -16.28 12.77 5.95
N LEU A 99 -16.65 13.89 6.54
CA LEU A 99 -18.00 14.29 6.84
C LEU A 99 -18.43 15.39 5.84
N ARG A 100 -19.68 15.82 5.93
CA ARG A 100 -20.22 16.83 5.03
C ARG A 100 -19.43 18.15 5.04
N ASP A 101 -18.92 18.53 6.19
CA ASP A 101 -18.31 19.85 6.47
C ASP A 101 -16.86 19.78 6.92
N THR A 102 -16.35 18.61 7.26
CA THR A 102 -14.99 18.42 7.73
C THR A 102 -14.41 17.08 7.27
N SER A 103 -13.10 17.01 7.18
CA SER A 103 -12.36 15.78 6.87
C SER A 103 -11.10 15.74 7.71
N SER A 104 -10.72 14.55 8.16
CA SER A 104 -9.46 14.31 8.88
C SER A 104 -8.76 13.09 8.34
N ASP A 105 -7.45 13.16 8.37
CA ASP A 105 -6.54 12.07 8.04
C ASP A 105 -5.94 11.52 9.34
N TYR A 106 -5.79 10.21 9.40
CA TYR A 106 -5.36 9.49 10.59
C TYR A 106 -4.13 8.67 10.29
N GLU A 107 -3.13 8.80 11.14
CA GLU A 107 -1.91 8.01 11.12
C GLU A 107 -1.93 6.97 12.24
N PHE A 108 -1.18 5.88 12.05
CA PHE A 108 -1.08 4.81 13.04
C PHE A 108 -0.28 5.28 14.26
N ASP A 109 -0.87 5.15 15.46
CA ASP A 109 -0.21 5.37 16.74
C ASP A 109 -0.74 4.35 17.77
N ALA A 110 0.08 3.36 18.09
CA ALA A 110 -0.32 2.24 18.93
C ALA A 110 -0.73 2.68 20.35
N GLY A 111 -1.97 2.35 20.71
CA GLY A 111 -2.54 2.68 22.02
C GLY A 111 -3.02 4.12 22.19
N ASN A 112 -3.01 4.91 21.11
CA ASN A 112 -3.43 6.31 21.14
C ASN A 112 -4.51 6.59 20.09
N VAL A 113 -5.74 6.71 20.51
CA VAL A 113 -6.89 7.02 19.65
C VAL A 113 -7.24 8.50 19.77
N SER A 114 -7.15 9.24 18.68
CA SER A 114 -7.46 10.67 18.64
C SER A 114 -8.20 11.05 17.35
N THR A 115 -8.38 12.34 17.10
CA THR A 115 -8.95 12.87 15.86
C THR A 115 -7.94 12.91 14.69
N THR A 116 -6.71 12.47 14.91
CA THR A 116 -5.62 12.42 13.91
C THR A 116 -4.84 11.10 13.95
N THR A 117 -5.10 10.24 14.95
CA THR A 117 -4.43 8.96 15.11
C THR A 117 -5.45 7.84 15.29
N PHE A 118 -5.10 6.66 14.78
CA PHE A 118 -5.89 5.44 14.96
C PHE A 118 -5.06 4.36 15.65
N ASP A 119 -5.76 3.49 16.36
CA ASP A 119 -5.19 2.29 16.99
C ASP A 119 -5.74 1.02 16.32
N ILE A 120 -4.98 -0.06 16.43
CA ILE A 120 -5.31 -1.36 15.84
C ILE A 120 -5.27 -2.47 16.88
N ASP A 121 -6.32 -3.28 16.87
CA ASP A 121 -6.42 -4.51 17.63
C ASP A 121 -6.72 -5.69 16.70
N TYR A 122 -6.05 -6.82 16.91
CA TYR A 122 -6.29 -8.03 16.13
C TYR A 122 -7.55 -8.75 16.62
N ALA A 123 -8.61 -8.70 15.82
CA ALA A 123 -9.84 -9.45 16.08
C ALA A 123 -9.66 -10.94 15.76
N ILE A 124 -8.96 -11.27 14.67
CA ILE A 124 -8.64 -12.64 14.25
C ILE A 124 -7.20 -12.65 13.76
N ASN A 125 -6.40 -13.52 14.31
CA ASN A 125 -5.04 -13.79 13.85
C ASN A 125 -5.08 -14.90 12.79
N GLY A 126 -4.47 -14.62 11.63
CA GLY A 126 -4.26 -15.62 10.58
C GLY A 126 -3.23 -16.66 10.94
N ALA A 127 -2.84 -17.49 9.97
CA ALA A 127 -1.91 -18.59 10.19
C ALA A 127 -0.47 -18.14 10.53
N ASN A 128 -0.07 -16.96 10.10
CA ASN A 128 1.27 -16.40 10.34
C ASN A 128 1.17 -14.92 10.73
N PRO A 129 0.69 -14.58 11.93
CA PRO A 129 0.57 -13.21 12.35
C PRO A 129 1.96 -12.58 12.56
N VAL A 130 2.15 -11.39 12.03
CA VAL A 130 3.38 -10.59 12.21
C VAL A 130 2.99 -9.28 12.90
N PRO A 131 3.48 -8.99 14.10
CA PRO A 131 3.18 -7.74 14.80
C PRO A 131 3.49 -6.52 13.94
N GLY A 132 2.58 -5.56 13.89
CA GLY A 132 2.72 -4.35 13.09
C GLY A 132 2.38 -4.50 11.60
N TYR A 133 1.94 -5.68 11.19
CA TYR A 133 1.54 -5.96 9.81
C TYR A 133 0.14 -6.57 9.74
N LEU A 134 -0.60 -6.20 8.72
CA LEU A 134 -1.79 -6.90 8.31
C LEU A 134 -1.39 -7.99 7.35
N THR A 135 -1.53 -9.25 7.76
CA THR A 135 -1.17 -10.40 6.96
C THR A 135 -2.39 -11.17 6.46
N LYS A 136 -2.15 -12.11 5.56
CA LYS A 136 -3.22 -12.89 4.95
C LYS A 136 -3.96 -13.74 5.99
N GLY A 137 -5.26 -13.54 6.07
CA GLY A 137 -6.13 -14.22 7.02
C GLY A 137 -6.35 -13.47 8.33
N ASP A 138 -5.63 -12.37 8.57
CA ASP A 138 -5.89 -11.48 9.68
C ASP A 138 -7.17 -10.67 9.45
N VAL A 139 -7.88 -10.45 10.53
CA VAL A 139 -8.92 -9.43 10.62
C VAL A 139 -8.53 -8.48 11.74
N VAL A 140 -8.40 -7.22 11.42
CA VAL A 140 -8.03 -6.21 12.41
C VAL A 140 -9.17 -5.22 12.60
N LYS A 141 -9.26 -4.76 13.82
CA LYS A 141 -10.19 -3.73 14.28
C LYS A 141 -9.42 -2.42 14.38
N VAL A 142 -9.78 -1.47 13.56
CA VAL A 142 -9.25 -0.11 13.56
C VAL A 142 -10.19 0.79 14.34
N THR A 143 -9.69 1.42 15.37
CA THR A 143 -10.46 2.36 16.21
C THR A 143 -9.93 3.77 15.99
N LEU A 144 -10.82 4.70 15.73
CA LEU A 144 -10.52 6.11 15.52
C LEU A 144 -11.64 6.99 16.10
N ASN A 145 -11.30 8.22 16.47
CA ASN A 145 -12.29 9.21 16.88
C ASN A 145 -12.71 10.03 15.66
N ALA A 146 -14.01 10.20 15.49
CA ALA A 146 -14.55 11.06 14.43
C ALA A 146 -14.02 12.49 14.57
N PRO A 147 -13.84 13.24 13.47
CA PRO A 147 -13.33 14.62 13.50
C PRO A 147 -14.19 15.56 14.36
N ARG A 148 -15.46 15.25 14.47
CA ARG A 148 -16.44 15.85 15.36
C ARG A 148 -17.54 14.84 15.70
N PRO A 149 -18.37 15.10 16.72
CA PRO A 149 -19.56 14.28 16.97
C PRO A 149 -20.45 14.22 15.72
N VAL A 150 -20.78 13.01 15.29
CA VAL A 150 -21.60 12.73 14.11
C VAL A 150 -23.04 12.51 14.55
N GLY A 151 -23.96 13.23 13.92
CA GLY A 151 -25.38 13.17 14.22
C GLY A 151 -26.11 12.02 13.53
N GLU A 152 -27.43 11.98 13.73
CA GLU A 152 -28.34 11.04 13.05
C GLU A 152 -28.48 11.39 11.57
N ALA A 153 -28.67 10.39 10.70
CA ALA A 153 -28.87 10.50 9.26
C ALA A 153 -27.75 11.30 8.53
N GLU A 154 -26.52 11.23 9.03
CA GLU A 154 -25.38 11.94 8.43
C GLU A 154 -24.51 11.02 7.60
N ASN A 155 -24.09 11.48 6.42
CA ASN A 155 -23.21 10.73 5.55
C ASN A 155 -21.75 10.81 6.02
N ILE A 156 -21.10 9.66 6.03
CA ILE A 156 -19.69 9.49 6.37
C ILE A 156 -19.01 8.76 5.22
N ARG A 157 -17.85 9.26 4.83
CA ARG A 157 -16.96 8.60 3.86
C ARG A 157 -15.70 8.17 4.55
N PHE A 158 -15.41 6.89 4.47
CA PHE A 158 -14.18 6.28 4.94
C PHE A 158 -13.27 6.00 3.75
N GLY A 159 -12.01 6.39 3.85
CA GLY A 159 -10.97 6.07 2.89
C GLY A 159 -9.84 5.32 3.58
N ILE A 160 -9.36 4.26 2.95
CA ILE A 160 -8.18 3.51 3.37
C ILE A 160 -7.17 3.62 2.26
N ILE A 161 -6.05 4.27 2.51
CA ILE A 161 -5.02 4.58 1.53
C ILE A 161 -3.73 3.89 1.97
N PRO A 162 -3.41 2.72 1.42
CA PRO A 162 -2.11 2.09 1.65
C PRO A 162 -1.02 2.83 0.87
N LYS A 163 0.19 2.85 1.37
CA LYS A 163 1.36 3.41 0.68
C LYS A 163 1.66 2.70 -0.63
N VAL A 164 1.41 1.39 -0.68
CA VAL A 164 1.49 0.57 -1.89
C VAL A 164 0.22 -0.24 -1.98
N GLY A 165 -0.55 -0.04 -3.03
CA GLY A 165 -1.82 -0.73 -3.23
C GLY A 165 -2.92 0.19 -3.74
N THR A 166 -4.11 -0.36 -3.90
CA THR A 166 -5.28 0.38 -4.38
C THR A 166 -6.03 0.99 -3.20
N PRO A 167 -6.29 2.32 -3.20
CA PRO A 167 -7.14 2.94 -2.19
C PRO A 167 -8.55 2.37 -2.21
N SER A 168 -9.12 2.14 -1.03
CA SER A 168 -10.49 1.68 -0.84
C SER A 168 -11.33 2.77 -0.19
N TYR A 169 -12.48 3.05 -0.76
CA TYR A 169 -13.42 4.04 -0.24
C TYR A 169 -14.77 3.39 0.05
N THR A 170 -15.31 3.69 1.22
CA THR A 170 -16.63 3.24 1.65
C THR A 170 -17.45 4.46 2.07
N GLU A 171 -18.61 4.64 1.49
CA GLU A 171 -19.53 5.71 1.84
C GLU A 171 -20.78 5.12 2.47
N THR A 172 -21.18 5.65 3.59
CA THR A 172 -22.30 5.17 4.39
C THR A 172 -22.96 6.32 5.15
N SER A 173 -24.08 6.05 5.82
CA SER A 173 -24.75 7.03 6.67
C SER A 173 -25.06 6.46 8.05
N THR A 174 -25.03 7.33 9.05
CA THR A 174 -25.56 6.97 10.37
C THR A 174 -27.06 6.70 10.27
N PRO A 175 -27.61 5.80 11.11
CA PRO A 175 -29.06 5.58 11.17
C PRO A 175 -29.84 6.85 11.54
N ASP A 176 -31.11 6.87 11.17
CA ASP A 176 -32.05 7.96 11.49
C ASP A 176 -32.27 8.14 12.98
N THR A 177 -31.93 7.13 13.79
CA THR A 177 -32.05 7.18 15.27
C THR A 177 -30.91 6.40 15.90
N ILE A 178 -30.17 7.06 16.79
CA ILE A 178 -29.06 6.49 17.55
C ILE A 178 -29.59 6.14 18.97
N ALA A 179 -30.26 4.99 19.10
CA ALA A 179 -30.86 4.56 20.35
C ALA A 179 -29.98 3.65 21.21
N THR A 180 -29.03 2.91 20.55
CA THR A 180 -28.18 1.92 21.19
C THR A 180 -26.78 2.44 21.42
N GLN A 181 -26.06 1.86 22.40
CA GLN A 181 -24.66 2.20 22.70
C GLN A 181 -23.76 1.95 21.50
N ARG A 182 -23.97 0.85 20.77
CA ARG A 182 -23.26 0.50 19.56
C ARG A 182 -24.21 0.53 18.37
N VAL A 183 -23.81 1.22 17.34
CA VAL A 183 -24.58 1.44 16.12
C VAL A 183 -23.82 0.87 14.94
N LEU A 184 -24.44 -0.07 14.22
CA LEU A 184 -23.89 -0.58 12.97
C LEU A 184 -24.11 0.47 11.87
N ILE A 185 -23.05 0.86 11.18
CA ILE A 185 -23.08 1.88 10.12
C ILE A 185 -22.96 1.22 8.74
N PHE A 186 -22.12 0.17 8.66
CA PHE A 186 -21.88 -0.61 7.44
C PHE A 186 -21.72 -2.09 7.82
N PRO A 187 -22.35 -3.09 7.18
CA PRO A 187 -21.91 -3.73 5.97
C PRO A 187 -22.37 -3.06 4.82
#